data_64a0a544222a7c0429beee4970b3f947
#
_entry.id   64a0a544222a7c0429beee4970b3f947
#
_cell.length_a   1.000
_cell.length_b   1.000
_cell.length_c   1.000
_cell.angle_alpha   90.00
_cell.angle_beta   90.00
_cell.angle_gamma   90.00
#
_symmetry.space_group_name_H-M   'P 1'
#
loop_
_entity.id
_entity.type
_entity.pdbx_description
1 polymer ?
#
loop_
_entity_poly.entity_id
_entity_poly.type
_entity_poly.pdbx_seq_one_letter_code
_entity_poly.pdbx_strand_id
1 'polypeptide(L)'
;MTTLLGLVFGCGIAASQTPRAEQTMNSKRQYIAEVAALTSMGHLDQLRTVLIGGLNSGITVSELKEVMVHSYAYCGFPRALRGLQTLVAVLDERKAKGIEDDWGRKASPITDTRSKYERGRDILLRSQVFQRMHQKLIMLYWLRKSKYSLKSTSSPTFSNGTC
;
A
#
# COMPACT_ATOMS: atom_id res chain seq x y z
N MET A 1 22.13 -64.84 14.31
CA MET A 1 21.09 -63.88 14.75
C MET A 1 21.67 -62.49 14.63
N THR A 2 21.36 -61.82 13.56
CA THR A 2 21.97 -60.55 13.15
C THR A 2 20.96 -59.44 13.35
N THR A 3 21.18 -58.57 14.34
CA THR A 3 20.30 -57.44 14.67
C THR A 3 20.71 -56.23 13.83
N LEU A 4 19.86 -55.82 12.88
CA LEU A 4 20.00 -54.62 12.05
C LEU A 4 19.56 -53.40 12.85
N LEU A 5 20.49 -52.50 13.16
CA LEU A 5 20.23 -51.22 13.82
C LEU A 5 19.92 -50.19 12.75
N GLY A 6 18.65 -49.80 12.59
CA GLY A 6 18.19 -48.75 11.67
C GLY A 6 18.50 -47.35 12.20
N LEU A 7 19.40 -46.63 11.56
CA LEU A 7 19.66 -45.21 11.75
C LEU A 7 18.58 -44.39 11.07
N VAL A 8 17.66 -43.83 11.87
CA VAL A 8 16.69 -42.85 11.40
C VAL A 8 17.37 -41.48 11.40
N PHE A 9 17.72 -40.98 10.21
CA PHE A 9 18.17 -39.61 9.99
C PHE A 9 16.97 -38.69 10.12
N GLY A 10 16.76 -38.09 11.30
CA GLY A 10 15.81 -37.01 11.52
C GLY A 10 16.33 -35.74 10.86
N CYS A 11 15.76 -35.39 9.71
CA CYS A 11 15.97 -34.10 9.08
C CYS A 11 15.20 -33.05 9.89
N GLY A 12 15.88 -32.45 10.88
CA GLY A 12 15.37 -31.33 11.65
C GLY A 12 15.34 -30.09 10.76
N ILE A 13 14.14 -29.73 10.29
CA ILE A 13 13.88 -28.42 9.68
C ILE A 13 14.02 -27.39 10.80
N ALA A 14 15.18 -26.74 10.88
CA ALA A 14 15.36 -25.58 11.73
C ALA A 14 14.48 -24.45 11.17
N ALA A 15 13.28 -24.30 11.75
CA ALA A 15 12.46 -23.13 11.52
C ALA A 15 13.25 -21.92 12.04
N SER A 16 13.77 -21.11 11.11
CA SER A 16 14.41 -19.84 11.45
C SER A 16 13.37 -18.94 12.11
N GLN A 17 13.46 -18.82 13.43
CA GLN A 17 12.60 -17.91 14.19
C GLN A 17 13.01 -16.49 13.83
N THR A 18 12.18 -15.79 13.08
CA THR A 18 12.32 -14.35 12.85
C THR A 18 12.31 -13.61 14.19
N PRO A 19 13.19 -12.62 14.39
CA PRO A 19 13.25 -11.86 15.64
C PRO A 19 11.87 -11.25 15.99
N ARG A 20 11.53 -11.27 17.28
CA ARG A 20 10.22 -10.77 17.77
C ARG A 20 9.87 -9.35 17.30
N ALA A 21 10.88 -8.49 17.13
CA ALA A 21 10.69 -7.14 16.60
C ALA A 21 10.23 -7.13 15.13
N GLU A 22 10.73 -8.05 14.31
CA GLU A 22 10.34 -8.19 12.90
C GLU A 22 8.92 -8.75 12.75
N GLN A 23 8.54 -9.68 13.62
CA GLN A 23 7.16 -10.20 13.68
C GLN A 23 6.15 -9.11 14.08
N THR A 24 6.50 -8.25 15.05
CA THR A 24 5.64 -7.13 15.47
C THR A 24 5.49 -6.09 14.37
N MET A 25 6.56 -5.78 13.66
CA MET A 25 6.53 -4.87 12.51
C MET A 25 5.73 -5.46 11.35
N ASN A 26 5.77 -6.77 11.15
CA ASN A 26 4.98 -7.42 10.11
C ASN A 26 3.48 -7.41 10.44
N SER A 27 3.09 -7.67 11.69
CA SER A 27 1.69 -7.60 12.13
C SER A 27 1.10 -6.19 12.01
N LYS A 28 1.83 -5.14 12.39
CA LYS A 28 1.39 -3.75 12.19
C LYS A 28 1.13 -3.41 10.71
N ARG A 29 2.03 -3.81 9.81
CA ARG A 29 1.87 -3.60 8.38
C ARG A 29 0.65 -4.33 7.83
N GLN A 30 0.39 -5.52 8.32
CA GLN A 30 -0.78 -6.30 7.94
C GLN A 30 -2.08 -5.58 8.34
N TYR A 31 -2.20 -5.11 9.59
CA TYR A 31 -3.37 -4.34 10.02
C TYR A 31 -3.55 -3.05 9.20
N ILE A 32 -2.49 -2.32 8.89
CA ILE A 32 -2.55 -1.12 8.04
C ILE A 32 -3.11 -1.47 6.65
N ALA A 33 -2.65 -2.56 6.04
CA ALA A 33 -3.13 -3.00 4.74
C ALA A 33 -4.61 -3.44 4.79
N GLU A 34 -5.01 -4.18 5.82
CA GLU A 34 -6.39 -4.60 6.04
C GLU A 34 -7.33 -3.42 6.26
N VAL A 35 -6.93 -2.44 7.09
CA VAL A 35 -7.70 -1.21 7.33
C VAL A 35 -7.90 -0.44 6.02
N ALA A 36 -6.86 -0.27 5.21
CA ALA A 36 -6.95 0.40 3.92
C ALA A 36 -7.88 -0.34 2.94
N ALA A 37 -7.77 -1.67 2.86
CA ALA A 37 -8.59 -2.51 2.00
C ALA A 37 -10.07 -2.46 2.41
N LEU A 38 -10.38 -2.67 3.69
CA LEU A 38 -11.75 -2.68 4.21
C LEU A 38 -12.42 -1.31 4.12
N THR A 39 -11.67 -0.23 4.35
CA THR A 39 -12.14 1.14 4.13
C THR A 39 -12.51 1.34 2.67
N SER A 40 -11.67 0.88 1.74
CA SER A 40 -11.90 1.03 0.30
C SER A 40 -13.09 0.21 -0.21
N MET A 41 -13.30 -0.98 0.36
CA MET A 41 -14.46 -1.84 0.06
C MET A 41 -15.75 -1.36 0.73
N GLY A 42 -15.64 -0.61 1.84
CA GLY A 42 -16.79 -0.16 2.63
C GLY A 42 -17.35 -1.24 3.56
N HIS A 43 -16.57 -2.25 3.93
CA HIS A 43 -16.95 -3.32 4.85
C HIS A 43 -16.75 -2.89 6.31
N LEU A 44 -17.68 -2.09 6.83
CA LEU A 44 -17.54 -1.39 8.11
C LEU A 44 -17.50 -2.31 9.32
N ASP A 45 -18.25 -3.42 9.32
CA ASP A 45 -18.28 -4.38 10.43
C ASP A 45 -16.92 -5.09 10.59
N GLN A 46 -16.35 -5.53 9.46
CA GLN A 46 -15.00 -6.11 9.46
C GLN A 46 -13.93 -5.09 9.81
N LEU A 47 -14.06 -3.86 9.28
CA LEU A 47 -13.17 -2.75 9.60
C LEU A 47 -13.13 -2.48 11.10
N ARG A 48 -14.29 -2.49 11.77
CA ARG A 48 -14.37 -2.33 13.22
C ARG A 48 -13.55 -3.39 13.98
N THR A 49 -13.67 -4.66 13.60
CA THR A 49 -12.92 -5.75 14.21
C THR A 49 -11.41 -5.57 14.03
N VAL A 50 -10.99 -5.22 12.82
CA VAL A 50 -9.58 -5.00 12.47
C VAL A 50 -9.01 -3.77 13.17
N LEU A 51 -9.79 -2.70 13.35
CA LEU A 51 -9.38 -1.52 14.13
C LEU A 51 -9.12 -1.85 15.58
N ILE A 52 -10.00 -2.63 16.23
CA ILE A 52 -9.79 -3.09 17.61
C ILE A 52 -8.52 -3.94 17.72
N GLY A 53 -8.32 -4.88 16.78
CA GLY A 53 -7.12 -5.71 16.75
C GLY A 53 -5.84 -4.89 16.54
N GLY A 54 -5.88 -3.91 15.65
CA GLY A 54 -4.77 -3.00 15.37
C GLY A 54 -4.38 -2.16 16.59
N LEU A 55 -5.36 -1.54 17.28
CA LEU A 55 -5.13 -0.79 18.52
C LEU A 55 -4.52 -1.67 19.61
N ASN A 56 -5.02 -2.90 19.78
CA ASN A 56 -4.48 -3.86 20.75
C ASN A 56 -3.06 -4.31 20.39
N SER A 57 -2.67 -4.30 19.12
CA SER A 57 -1.31 -4.63 18.67
C SER A 57 -0.33 -3.45 18.79
N GLY A 58 -0.79 -2.29 19.30
CA GLY A 58 0.01 -1.10 19.53
C GLY A 58 0.16 -0.20 18.30
N ILE A 59 -0.80 -0.25 17.38
CA ILE A 59 -0.93 0.79 16.35
C ILE A 59 -1.58 2.01 16.99
N THR A 60 -1.06 3.19 16.73
CA THR A 60 -1.57 4.42 17.32
C THR A 60 -2.81 4.93 16.57
N VAL A 61 -3.63 5.71 17.26
CA VAL A 61 -4.82 6.34 16.67
C VAL A 61 -4.44 7.24 15.48
N SER A 62 -3.33 7.96 15.58
CA SER A 62 -2.84 8.82 14.48
C SER A 62 -2.45 8.00 13.26
N GLU A 63 -1.80 6.83 13.42
CA GLU A 63 -1.45 5.96 12.29
C GLU A 63 -2.70 5.47 11.57
N LEU A 64 -3.72 4.97 12.30
CA LEU A 64 -4.98 4.52 11.70
C LEU A 64 -5.74 5.64 11.01
N LYS A 65 -5.80 6.82 11.63
CA LYS A 65 -6.40 8.02 11.04
C LYS A 65 -5.71 8.40 9.73
N GLU A 66 -4.37 8.43 9.71
CA GLU A 66 -3.63 8.79 8.49
C GLU A 66 -3.84 7.78 7.36
N VAL A 67 -3.96 6.49 7.64
CA VAL A 67 -4.30 5.47 6.63
C VAL A 67 -5.64 5.79 5.97
N MET A 68 -6.67 6.13 6.76
CA MET A 68 -8.00 6.44 6.25
C MET A 68 -8.02 7.77 5.48
N VAL A 69 -7.34 8.79 5.99
CA VAL A 69 -7.19 10.08 5.29
C VAL A 69 -6.44 9.89 3.96
N HIS A 70 -5.39 9.08 3.95
CA HIS A 70 -4.66 8.77 2.72
C HIS A 70 -5.53 7.99 1.72
N SER A 71 -6.37 7.09 2.20
CA SER A 71 -7.31 6.31 1.35
C SER A 71 -8.30 7.19 0.60
N TYR A 72 -8.58 8.42 1.08
CA TYR A 72 -9.44 9.38 0.38
C TYR A 72 -9.04 9.59 -1.09
N ALA A 73 -7.75 9.65 -1.38
CA ALA A 73 -7.25 9.87 -2.73
C ALA A 73 -7.54 8.71 -3.71
N TYR A 74 -7.82 7.51 -3.19
CA TYR A 74 -8.00 6.29 -3.97
C TYR A 74 -9.44 5.78 -3.99
N CYS A 75 -10.12 5.80 -2.85
CA CYS A 75 -11.49 5.26 -2.72
C CYS A 75 -12.58 6.34 -2.64
N GLY A 76 -12.18 7.61 -2.64
CA GLY A 76 -13.07 8.76 -2.60
C GLY A 76 -13.53 9.16 -1.19
N PHE A 77 -14.04 10.38 -1.09
CA PHE A 77 -14.44 11.01 0.17
C PHE A 77 -15.47 10.21 0.98
N PRO A 78 -16.58 9.69 0.40
CA PRO A 78 -17.61 9.03 1.21
C PRO A 78 -17.10 7.79 1.95
N ARG A 79 -16.25 6.98 1.32
CA ARG A 79 -15.70 5.77 1.95
C ARG A 79 -14.69 6.08 3.04
N ALA A 80 -13.78 6.99 2.78
CA ALA A 80 -12.82 7.46 3.77
C ALA A 80 -13.52 8.08 5.00
N LEU A 81 -14.56 8.89 4.79
CA LEU A 81 -15.34 9.49 5.87
C LEU A 81 -16.05 8.42 6.71
N ARG A 82 -16.67 7.41 6.08
CA ARG A 82 -17.31 6.30 6.79
C ARG A 82 -16.29 5.50 7.61
N GLY A 83 -15.10 5.28 7.08
CA GLY A 83 -14.00 4.65 7.83
C GLY A 83 -13.61 5.45 9.06
N LEU A 84 -13.42 6.77 8.93
CA LEU A 84 -13.12 7.66 10.04
C LEU A 84 -14.24 7.66 11.10
N GLN A 85 -15.51 7.68 10.69
CA GLN A 85 -16.66 7.58 11.61
C GLN A 85 -16.63 6.26 12.39
N THR A 86 -16.29 5.15 11.73
CA THR A 86 -16.14 3.84 12.38
C THR A 86 -15.00 3.85 13.39
N LEU A 87 -13.85 4.48 13.07
CA LEU A 87 -12.75 4.64 14.01
C LEU A 87 -13.19 5.43 15.26
N VAL A 88 -13.88 6.55 15.09
CA VAL A 88 -14.39 7.36 16.22
C VAL A 88 -15.32 6.52 17.09
N ALA A 89 -16.27 5.79 16.52
CA ALA A 89 -17.18 4.92 17.27
C ALA A 89 -16.43 3.84 18.07
N VAL A 90 -15.38 3.24 17.50
CA VAL A 90 -14.54 2.26 18.19
C VAL A 90 -13.80 2.91 19.37
N LEU A 91 -13.24 4.11 19.18
CA LEU A 91 -12.53 4.83 20.24
C LEU A 91 -13.47 5.22 21.39
N ASP A 92 -14.68 5.69 21.08
CA ASP A 92 -15.68 6.07 22.09
C ASP A 92 -16.10 4.85 22.92
N GLU A 93 -16.30 3.69 22.31
CA GLU A 93 -16.62 2.46 23.03
C GLU A 93 -15.46 1.95 23.88
N ARG A 94 -14.22 2.06 23.40
CA ARG A 94 -13.04 1.68 24.18
C ARG A 94 -12.85 2.60 25.36
N LYS A 95 -13.05 3.90 25.17
CA LYS A 95 -13.03 4.90 26.24
C LYS A 95 -14.14 4.64 27.29
N ALA A 96 -15.35 4.28 26.87
CA ALA A 96 -16.44 3.91 27.78
C ALA A 96 -16.11 2.67 28.62
N LYS A 97 -15.23 1.78 28.13
CA LYS A 97 -14.70 0.61 28.86
C LYS A 97 -13.46 0.95 29.69
N GLY A 98 -13.06 2.21 29.79
CA GLY A 98 -11.88 2.65 30.55
C GLY A 98 -10.54 2.33 29.87
N ILE A 99 -10.55 2.02 28.56
CA ILE A 99 -9.33 1.76 27.80
C ILE A 99 -8.84 3.09 27.21
N GLU A 100 -7.60 3.49 27.57
CA GLU A 100 -6.93 4.63 26.98
C GLU A 100 -6.06 4.15 25.82
N ASP A 101 -6.32 4.70 24.61
CA ASP A 101 -5.57 4.40 23.40
C ASP A 101 -4.44 5.42 23.19
N ASP A 102 -3.30 4.92 22.72
CA ASP A 102 -2.17 5.79 22.38
C ASP A 102 -2.50 6.61 21.12
N TRP A 103 -2.54 7.94 21.28
CA TRP A 103 -2.75 8.87 20.15
C TRP A 103 -1.57 8.94 19.20
N GLY A 104 -0.38 8.56 19.65
CA GLY A 104 0.83 8.61 18.85
C GLY A 104 1.32 10.02 18.53
N ARG A 105 2.16 10.12 17.50
CA ARG A 105 2.80 11.37 17.12
C ARG A 105 1.79 12.33 16.48
N LYS A 106 1.80 13.59 16.91
CA LYS A 106 1.07 14.67 16.24
C LYS A 106 1.71 15.03 14.90
N ALA A 107 0.89 15.52 13.96
CA ALA A 107 1.40 16.04 12.69
C ALA A 107 2.39 17.19 12.93
N SER A 108 3.49 17.19 12.20
CA SER A 108 4.47 18.29 12.26
C SER A 108 3.85 19.58 11.69
N PRO A 109 4.07 20.73 12.32
CA PRO A 109 3.60 21.99 11.76
C PRO A 109 4.26 22.27 10.41
N ILE A 110 3.49 22.81 9.48
CA ILE A 110 4.01 23.22 8.17
C ILE A 110 4.66 24.60 8.34
N THR A 111 5.97 24.64 8.29
CA THR A 111 6.77 25.90 8.39
C THR A 111 7.02 26.54 7.03
N ASP A 112 6.76 25.81 5.95
CA ASP A 112 6.97 26.27 4.58
C ASP A 112 5.85 27.23 4.14
N THR A 113 6.21 28.47 3.82
CA THR A 113 5.31 29.56 3.43
C THR A 113 4.85 29.47 1.97
N ARG A 114 5.43 28.57 1.17
CA ARG A 114 5.05 28.38 -0.23
C ARG A 114 3.62 27.86 -0.34
N SER A 115 2.99 28.07 -1.50
CA SER A 115 1.65 27.54 -1.77
C SER A 115 1.59 26.02 -1.65
N LYS A 116 0.40 25.47 -1.34
CA LYS A 116 0.19 24.00 -1.31
C LYS A 116 0.55 23.34 -2.63
N TYR A 117 0.28 24.03 -3.75
CA TYR A 117 0.58 23.55 -5.09
C TYR A 117 2.09 23.41 -5.32
N GLU A 118 2.86 24.45 -4.99
CA GLU A 118 4.33 24.44 -5.16
C GLU A 118 4.99 23.35 -4.32
N ARG A 119 4.59 23.21 -3.04
CA ARG A 119 5.08 22.13 -2.18
C ARG A 119 4.76 20.75 -2.73
N GLY A 120 3.51 20.54 -3.17
CA GLY A 120 3.07 19.28 -3.75
C GLY A 120 3.82 18.93 -5.04
N ARG A 121 4.01 19.91 -5.94
CA ARG A 121 4.77 19.76 -7.17
C ARG A 121 6.22 19.35 -6.88
N ASP A 122 6.88 20.00 -5.94
CA ASP A 122 8.26 19.69 -5.59
C ASP A 122 8.41 18.28 -4.99
N ILE A 123 7.46 17.84 -4.16
CA ILE A 123 7.43 16.48 -3.63
C ILE A 123 7.26 15.46 -4.76
N LEU A 124 6.36 15.70 -5.69
CA LEU A 124 6.15 14.82 -6.84
C LEU A 124 7.38 14.72 -7.73
N LEU A 125 8.02 15.86 -8.02
CA LEU A 125 9.24 15.89 -8.85
C LEU A 125 10.42 15.17 -8.19
N ARG A 126 10.52 15.21 -6.86
CA ARG A 126 11.56 14.50 -6.09
C ARG A 126 11.24 13.03 -5.88
N SER A 127 9.98 12.62 -6.01
CA SER A 127 9.60 11.23 -5.77
C SER A 127 10.17 10.31 -6.85
N GLN A 128 10.91 9.28 -6.44
CA GLN A 128 11.45 8.26 -7.36
C GLN A 128 10.35 7.52 -8.12
N VAL A 129 9.14 7.46 -7.56
CA VAL A 129 7.97 6.85 -8.19
C VAL A 129 7.57 7.65 -9.44
N PHE A 130 7.52 8.98 -9.35
CA PHE A 130 7.22 9.84 -10.48
C PHE A 130 8.27 9.73 -11.58
N GLN A 131 9.55 9.71 -11.21
CA GLN A 131 10.64 9.54 -12.18
C GLN A 131 10.58 8.18 -12.88
N ARG A 132 10.31 7.09 -12.16
CA ARG A 132 10.16 5.76 -12.75
C ARG A 132 8.94 5.67 -13.68
N MET A 133 7.80 6.27 -13.30
CA MET A 133 6.61 6.33 -14.15
C MET A 133 6.88 7.13 -15.43
N HIS A 134 7.54 8.28 -15.30
CA HIS A 134 7.88 9.13 -16.44
C HIS A 134 8.80 8.41 -17.43
N GLN A 135 9.84 7.72 -16.95
CA GLN A 135 10.71 6.90 -17.79
C GLN A 135 9.97 5.77 -18.50
N LYS A 136 9.07 5.06 -17.79
CA LYS A 136 8.25 4.00 -18.40
C LYS A 136 7.30 4.55 -19.47
N LEU A 137 6.64 5.67 -19.21
CA LEU A 137 5.74 6.31 -20.17
C LEU A 137 6.48 6.78 -21.43
N ILE A 138 7.66 7.39 -21.29
CA ILE A 138 8.51 7.77 -22.41
C ILE A 138 8.92 6.53 -23.21
N MET A 139 9.36 5.46 -22.52
CA MET A 139 9.75 4.22 -23.18
C MET A 139 8.59 3.58 -23.93
N LEU A 140 7.39 3.54 -23.35
CA LEU A 140 6.18 3.03 -24.02
C LEU A 140 5.77 3.90 -25.21
N TYR A 141 5.89 5.21 -25.10
CA TYR A 141 5.64 6.14 -26.20
C TYR A 141 6.61 5.89 -27.39
N TRP A 142 7.91 5.74 -27.11
CA TRP A 142 8.91 5.43 -28.11
C TRP A 142 8.72 4.06 -28.77
N LEU A 143 8.41 3.02 -27.98
CA LEU A 143 8.11 1.68 -28.51
C LEU A 143 6.87 1.69 -29.41
N ARG A 144 5.85 2.45 -29.05
CA ARG A 144 4.64 2.61 -29.86
C ARG A 144 4.96 3.34 -31.17
N LYS A 145 5.72 4.44 -31.11
CA LYS A 145 6.13 5.20 -32.29
C LYS A 145 6.99 4.38 -33.24
N SER A 146 7.93 3.58 -32.72
CA SER A 146 8.78 2.68 -33.52
C SER A 146 7.96 1.64 -34.29
N LYS A 147 6.92 1.05 -33.68
CA LYS A 147 6.04 0.10 -34.37
C LYS A 147 5.25 0.71 -35.52
N TYR A 148 4.90 1.98 -35.45
CA TYR A 148 4.19 2.65 -36.53
C TYR A 148 5.14 3.15 -37.63
N SER A 149 6.40 3.45 -37.34
CA SER A 149 7.43 3.83 -38.32
C SER A 149 7.82 2.64 -39.20
N LEU A 150 7.83 1.42 -38.69
CA LEU A 150 8.15 0.22 -39.46
C LEU A 150 7.04 -0.22 -40.44
N LYS A 151 5.79 0.24 -40.23
CA LYS A 151 4.67 -0.07 -41.14
C LYS A 151 4.57 0.89 -42.32
N SER A 152 5.29 2.02 -42.32
CA SER A 152 5.24 3.04 -43.40
C SER A 152 6.24 2.81 -44.52
N THR A 153 7.09 1.78 -44.45
CA THR A 153 8.13 1.52 -45.49
C THR A 153 7.78 0.39 -46.46
N SER A 154 6.58 -0.19 -46.41
CA SER A 154 6.09 -1.05 -47.48
C SER A 154 5.27 -0.23 -48.46
N SER A 155 5.93 0.52 -49.34
CA SER A 155 5.32 1.10 -50.52
C SER A 155 4.89 -0.01 -51.48
N PRO A 156 3.65 -0.01 -51.99
CA PRO A 156 3.30 -0.90 -53.09
C PRO A 156 4.09 -0.52 -54.30
N THR A 157 4.91 -1.41 -54.82
CA THR A 157 5.50 -1.32 -56.15
C THR A 157 4.36 -1.29 -57.16
N PHE A 158 4.13 -0.11 -57.75
CA PHE A 158 3.28 0.03 -58.91
C PHE A 158 4.02 -0.63 -60.09
N SER A 159 3.55 -1.79 -60.47
CA SER A 159 3.94 -2.43 -61.73
C SER A 159 3.33 -1.64 -62.88
N ASN A 160 4.17 -0.91 -63.60
CA ASN A 160 3.80 -0.36 -64.91
C ASN A 160 3.63 -1.53 -65.88
N GLY A 161 2.40 -1.90 -66.17
CA GLY A 161 2.04 -2.73 -67.30
C GLY A 161 1.98 -1.84 -68.57
N THR A 162 2.94 -2.00 -69.43
CA THR A 162 2.93 -1.53 -70.82
C THR A 162 1.98 -2.38 -71.64
N CYS A 163 0.99 -1.75 -72.25
CA CYS A 163 0.50 -1.97 -73.63
C CYS A 163 -0.37 -0.80 -74.03
#